data_2cdd1e03cca985b021a15d3df37b4ac2
#
_entry.id   2cdd1e03cca985b021a15d3df37b4ac2
#
_cell.length_a   1.000
_cell.length_b   1.000
_cell.length_c   1.000
_cell.angle_alpha   90.00
_cell.angle_beta   90.00
_cell.angle_gamma   90.00
#
_symmetry.space_group_name_H-M   'P 1'
#
loop_
_entity.id
_entity.type
_entity.pdbx_description
1 polymer ?
#
loop_
_entity_poly.entity_id
_entity_poly.type
_entity_poly.pdbx_seq_one_letter_code
_entity_poly.pdbx_strand_id
1 'polypeptide(L)'
;RTVRQIIKDMFAVADAFTMSAKKDGIVNMGGLVAVREDEQLMEGVRSNVVPNEGFLSYGGLAGRDLEALSQGLLEGVDEAFLKSYTGQTKYLVDRLVELNVPCQQPAGGHAVFIDARQILPHIPYDHFPAHAFSVALYQASGIRGCDVGSFMLDPDPETGEQVESAMEFARFCIPRRTYTQSHLDYVACSMHDLLQKVSTINGFRIVRQAKVLRHF
;
A
#
# COMPACT_ATOMS: atom_id res chain seq x y z
N ARG A 1 0.26 24.42 -9.33
CA ARG A 1 1.54 23.69 -9.37
C ARG A 1 1.30 22.35 -10.05
N THR A 2 2.22 21.91 -10.91
CA THR A 2 2.24 20.55 -11.43
C THR A 2 2.78 19.58 -10.36
N VAL A 3 2.48 18.29 -10.50
CA VAL A 3 3.03 17.26 -9.59
C VAL A 3 4.56 17.26 -9.65
N ARG A 4 5.14 17.42 -10.83
CA ARG A 4 6.61 17.57 -10.99
C ARG A 4 7.17 18.74 -10.16
N GLN A 5 6.48 19.87 -10.11
CA GLN A 5 6.91 21.02 -9.30
C GLN A 5 6.81 20.71 -7.81
N ILE A 6 5.72 20.07 -7.37
CA ILE A 6 5.54 19.66 -5.97
C ILE A 6 6.67 18.71 -5.53
N ILE A 7 7.00 17.70 -6.35
CA ILE A 7 8.10 16.77 -6.07
C ILE A 7 9.44 17.51 -5.95
N LYS A 8 9.73 18.45 -6.85
CA LYS A 8 10.94 19.27 -6.78
C LYS A 8 11.00 20.10 -5.49
N ASP A 9 9.88 20.70 -5.10
CA ASP A 9 9.80 21.52 -3.88
C ASP A 9 10.03 20.64 -2.63
N MET A 10 9.48 19.42 -2.60
CA MET A 10 9.72 18.44 -1.53
C MET A 10 11.20 18.02 -1.46
N PHE A 11 11.79 17.69 -2.60
CA PHE A 11 13.21 17.29 -2.64
C PHE A 11 14.13 18.46 -2.31
N ALA A 12 13.67 19.69 -2.49
CA ALA A 12 14.47 20.87 -2.14
C ALA A 12 14.74 21.01 -0.64
N VAL A 13 13.96 20.38 0.22
CA VAL A 13 14.09 20.43 1.69
C VAL A 13 14.53 19.09 2.30
N ALA A 14 14.78 18.07 1.48
CA ALA A 14 15.25 16.77 1.94
C ALA A 14 16.75 16.57 1.62
N ASP A 15 17.51 15.94 2.51
CA ASP A 15 18.92 15.61 2.30
C ASP A 15 19.08 14.35 1.45
N ALA A 16 18.13 13.43 1.56
CA ALA A 16 18.11 12.19 0.79
C ALA A 16 16.66 11.69 0.64
N PHE A 17 16.44 10.79 -0.32
CA PHE A 17 15.17 10.05 -0.41
C PHE A 17 15.39 8.64 -0.96
N THR A 18 14.47 7.76 -0.63
CA THR A 18 14.37 6.41 -1.18
C THR A 18 13.05 6.25 -1.94
N MET A 19 13.05 5.44 -2.98
CA MET A 19 11.86 5.14 -3.76
C MET A 19 11.79 3.67 -4.13
N SER A 20 10.64 3.05 -3.91
CA SER A 20 10.35 1.74 -4.48
C SER A 20 9.79 1.92 -5.89
N ALA A 21 10.61 1.68 -6.90
CA ALA A 21 10.26 1.97 -8.30
C ALA A 21 9.12 1.10 -8.84
N LYS A 22 8.92 -0.11 -8.30
CA LYS A 22 7.79 -0.99 -8.66
C LYS A 22 6.41 -0.39 -8.36
N LYS A 23 6.35 0.75 -7.69
CA LYS A 23 5.14 1.52 -7.41
C LYS A 23 5.04 2.70 -8.39
N ASP A 24 5.54 3.85 -8.04
CA ASP A 24 5.36 5.08 -8.82
C ASP A 24 6.32 5.20 -10.01
N GLY A 25 7.36 4.39 -10.07
CA GLY A 25 8.21 4.23 -11.25
C GLY A 25 7.61 3.39 -12.38
N ILE A 26 6.42 2.81 -12.19
CA ILE A 26 5.66 2.05 -13.20
C ILE A 26 6.47 0.90 -13.82
N VAL A 27 7.26 0.20 -13.00
CA VAL A 27 8.08 -0.95 -13.40
C VAL A 27 7.79 -2.16 -12.52
N ASN A 28 8.28 -3.34 -12.94
CA ASN A 28 8.05 -4.58 -12.21
C ASN A 28 8.90 -4.69 -10.93
N MET A 29 10.10 -4.12 -10.95
CA MET A 29 11.05 -4.20 -9.85
C MET A 29 11.98 -3.00 -9.82
N GLY A 30 12.79 -2.92 -8.78
CA GLY A 30 13.80 -1.88 -8.61
C GLY A 30 13.40 -0.81 -7.61
N GLY A 31 14.35 0.04 -7.37
CA GLY A 31 14.25 1.19 -6.49
C GLY A 31 15.42 2.12 -6.72
N LEU A 32 15.43 3.21 -6.02
CA LEU A 32 16.55 4.14 -6.04
C LEU A 32 16.72 4.81 -4.68
N VAL A 33 17.96 5.20 -4.42
CA VAL A 33 18.33 6.12 -3.35
C VAL A 33 18.99 7.32 -3.99
N ALA A 34 18.59 8.51 -3.60
CA ALA A 34 19.24 9.74 -4.01
C ALA A 34 19.66 10.54 -2.79
N VAL A 35 20.86 11.10 -2.85
CA VAL A 35 21.48 11.90 -1.79
C VAL A 35 21.88 13.24 -2.37
N ARG A 36 21.59 14.32 -1.63
CA ARG A 36 21.96 15.67 -2.02
C ARG A 36 23.29 16.04 -1.37
N GLU A 37 24.33 16.28 -2.20
CA GLU A 37 25.58 16.95 -1.83
C GLU A 37 26.24 16.51 -0.50
N ASP A 38 25.96 15.27 -0.04
CA ASP A 38 26.55 14.65 1.13
C ASP A 38 27.35 13.42 0.70
N GLU A 39 28.66 13.61 0.50
CA GLU A 39 29.52 12.54 0.03
C GLU A 39 29.72 11.44 1.08
N GLN A 40 29.69 11.77 2.36
CA GLN A 40 29.82 10.78 3.43
C GLN A 40 28.58 9.86 3.46
N LEU A 41 27.39 10.42 3.37
CA LEU A 41 26.15 9.66 3.29
C LEU A 41 26.11 8.84 2.00
N MET A 42 26.50 9.42 0.86
CA MET A 42 26.55 8.72 -0.43
C MET A 42 27.51 7.55 -0.39
N GLU A 43 28.69 7.69 0.23
CA GLU A 43 29.65 6.58 0.37
C GLU A 43 29.10 5.46 1.25
N GLY A 44 28.39 5.80 2.33
CA GLY A 44 27.68 4.83 3.15
C GLY A 44 26.62 4.06 2.36
N VAL A 45 25.85 4.74 1.50
CA VAL A 45 24.88 4.11 0.60
C VAL A 45 25.59 3.18 -0.38
N ARG A 46 26.65 3.63 -1.06
CA ARG A 46 27.42 2.82 -2.02
C ARG A 46 27.97 1.55 -1.37
N SER A 47 28.52 1.66 -0.17
CA SER A 47 29.09 0.53 0.57
C SER A 47 28.04 -0.54 0.92
N ASN A 48 26.78 -0.14 1.10
CA ASN A 48 25.68 -1.06 1.38
C ASN A 48 25.02 -1.61 0.12
N VAL A 49 25.03 -0.89 -0.99
CA VAL A 49 24.43 -1.37 -2.25
C VAL A 49 25.16 -2.60 -2.78
N VAL A 50 26.49 -2.60 -2.75
CA VAL A 50 27.31 -3.69 -3.32
C VAL A 50 27.00 -5.06 -2.71
N PRO A 51 26.98 -5.26 -1.37
CA PRO A 51 26.70 -6.57 -0.78
C PRO A 51 25.20 -6.96 -0.81
N ASN A 52 24.29 -6.01 -0.90
CA ASN A 52 22.86 -6.27 -0.75
C ASN A 52 22.09 -6.31 -2.06
N GLU A 53 22.49 -5.51 -3.05
CA GLU A 53 21.75 -5.32 -4.31
C GLU A 53 22.58 -5.72 -5.54
N GLY A 54 23.78 -5.18 -5.68
CA GLY A 54 24.67 -5.42 -6.82
C GLY A 54 25.61 -4.27 -7.10
N PHE A 55 26.27 -4.26 -8.26
CA PHE A 55 27.21 -3.19 -8.60
C PHE A 55 26.51 -1.82 -8.68
N LEU A 56 27.22 -0.77 -8.31
CA LEU A 56 26.72 0.61 -8.25
C LEU A 56 26.15 1.14 -9.58
N SER A 57 26.60 0.60 -10.70
CA SER A 57 26.14 1.00 -12.03
C SER A 57 24.71 0.54 -12.37
N TYR A 58 24.24 -0.56 -11.77
CA TYR A 58 22.91 -1.12 -12.10
C TYR A 58 22.14 -1.69 -10.87
N GLY A 59 22.77 -1.76 -9.69
CA GLY A 59 22.08 -2.24 -8.48
C GLY A 59 21.46 -3.64 -8.60
N GLY A 60 22.06 -4.53 -9.41
CA GLY A 60 21.53 -5.86 -9.69
C GLY A 60 20.39 -5.91 -10.73
N LEU A 61 19.98 -4.77 -11.30
CA LEU A 61 18.91 -4.71 -12.31
C LEU A 61 19.44 -5.02 -13.71
N ALA A 62 18.64 -5.71 -14.52
CA ALA A 62 18.94 -5.87 -15.94
C ALA A 62 18.78 -4.54 -16.70
N GLY A 63 19.49 -4.38 -17.82
CA GLY A 63 19.43 -3.16 -18.62
C GLY A 63 18.01 -2.78 -19.06
N ARG A 64 17.17 -3.76 -19.39
CA ARG A 64 15.76 -3.54 -19.75
C ARG A 64 14.94 -2.95 -18.58
N ASP A 65 15.27 -3.32 -17.33
CA ASP A 65 14.55 -2.82 -16.15
C ASP A 65 14.98 -1.38 -15.85
N LEU A 66 16.27 -1.05 -16.08
CA LEU A 66 16.75 0.33 -15.98
C LEU A 66 16.14 1.25 -17.06
N GLU A 67 16.02 0.76 -18.29
CA GLU A 67 15.37 1.49 -19.38
C GLU A 67 13.89 1.72 -19.07
N ALA A 68 13.18 0.66 -18.62
CA ALA A 68 11.79 0.76 -18.20
C ALA A 68 11.62 1.74 -17.02
N LEU A 69 12.55 1.75 -16.04
CA LEU A 69 12.53 2.69 -14.93
C LEU A 69 12.70 4.13 -15.40
N SER A 70 13.63 4.38 -16.33
CA SER A 70 13.85 5.70 -16.90
C SER A 70 12.56 6.23 -17.55
N GLN A 71 11.91 5.43 -18.36
CA GLN A 71 10.63 5.75 -18.98
C GLN A 71 9.51 5.93 -17.93
N GLY A 72 9.43 5.02 -16.97
CA GLY A 72 8.41 5.04 -15.92
C GLY A 72 8.47 6.27 -15.02
N LEU A 73 9.67 6.78 -14.71
CA LEU A 73 9.84 8.03 -13.96
C LEU A 73 9.33 9.26 -14.74
N LEU A 74 9.43 9.26 -16.06
CA LEU A 74 8.88 10.33 -16.89
C LEU A 74 7.34 10.24 -16.95
N GLU A 75 6.80 9.05 -17.16
CA GLU A 75 5.35 8.82 -17.22
C GLU A 75 4.66 8.99 -15.87
N GLY A 76 5.32 8.62 -14.77
CA GLY A 76 4.79 8.70 -13.41
C GLY A 76 4.47 10.12 -12.92
N VAL A 77 4.97 11.14 -13.60
CA VAL A 77 4.67 12.55 -13.34
C VAL A 77 3.83 13.21 -14.43
N ASP A 78 3.32 12.43 -15.38
CA ASP A 78 2.40 12.92 -16.41
C ASP A 78 1.02 13.23 -15.81
N GLU A 79 0.54 14.44 -16.03
CA GLU A 79 -0.71 14.94 -15.42
C GLU A 79 -1.94 14.17 -15.90
N ALA A 80 -1.98 13.70 -17.14
CA ALA A 80 -3.11 12.93 -17.66
C ALA A 80 -3.13 11.52 -17.05
N PHE A 81 -1.97 10.88 -16.91
CA PHE A 81 -1.83 9.61 -16.23
C PHE A 81 -2.27 9.73 -14.75
N LEU A 82 -1.76 10.72 -14.03
CA LEU A 82 -2.08 10.94 -12.62
C LEU A 82 -3.57 11.23 -12.40
N LYS A 83 -4.17 12.06 -13.26
CA LYS A 83 -5.61 12.36 -13.22
C LYS A 83 -6.45 11.10 -13.42
N SER A 84 -6.06 10.25 -14.35
CA SER A 84 -6.75 8.96 -14.57
C SER A 84 -6.61 8.05 -13.37
N TYR A 85 -5.41 7.92 -12.82
CA TYR A 85 -5.11 7.00 -11.73
C TYR A 85 -5.79 7.43 -10.41
N THR A 86 -5.64 8.69 -10.01
CA THR A 86 -6.31 9.22 -8.81
C THR A 86 -7.82 9.27 -8.98
N GLY A 87 -8.29 9.48 -10.23
CA GLY A 87 -9.71 9.42 -10.58
C GLY A 87 -10.34 8.06 -10.34
N GLN A 88 -9.62 6.96 -10.61
CA GLN A 88 -10.08 5.60 -10.29
C GLN A 88 -10.22 5.40 -8.78
N THR A 89 -9.25 5.86 -8.00
CA THR A 89 -9.32 5.76 -6.53
C THR A 89 -10.50 6.57 -5.99
N LYS A 90 -10.67 7.80 -6.47
CA LYS A 90 -11.81 8.64 -6.09
C LYS A 90 -13.13 7.99 -6.46
N TYR A 91 -13.25 7.49 -7.69
CA TYR A 91 -14.46 6.79 -8.14
C TYR A 91 -14.84 5.64 -7.21
N LEU A 92 -13.86 4.78 -6.85
CA LEU A 92 -14.14 3.66 -5.95
C LEU A 92 -14.57 4.14 -4.55
N VAL A 93 -13.91 5.18 -4.00
CA VAL A 93 -14.34 5.75 -2.70
C VAL A 93 -15.75 6.32 -2.77
N ASP A 94 -16.08 7.08 -3.83
CA ASP A 94 -17.42 7.64 -4.02
C ASP A 94 -18.49 6.52 -4.07
N ARG A 95 -18.21 5.43 -4.81
CA ARG A 95 -19.11 4.26 -4.87
C ARG A 95 -19.28 3.55 -3.53
N LEU A 96 -18.19 3.42 -2.77
CA LEU A 96 -18.25 2.82 -1.42
C LEU A 96 -19.09 3.67 -0.47
N VAL A 97 -18.93 4.99 -0.51
CA VAL A 97 -19.75 5.93 0.28
C VAL A 97 -21.23 5.83 -0.09
N GLU A 98 -21.57 5.81 -1.39
CA GLU A 98 -22.94 5.64 -1.87
C GLU A 98 -23.58 4.31 -1.37
N LEU A 99 -22.77 3.27 -1.26
CA LEU A 99 -23.18 1.95 -0.77
C LEU A 99 -23.09 1.80 0.76
N ASN A 100 -22.80 2.87 1.48
CA ASN A 100 -22.64 2.89 2.94
C ASN A 100 -21.54 1.93 3.45
N VAL A 101 -20.47 1.72 2.68
CA VAL A 101 -19.29 0.98 3.13
C VAL A 101 -18.35 1.95 3.84
N PRO A 102 -18.09 1.78 5.14
CA PRO A 102 -17.19 2.67 5.89
C PRO A 102 -15.76 2.64 5.31
N CYS A 103 -15.28 3.79 4.87
CA CYS A 103 -13.95 3.92 4.30
C CYS A 103 -13.33 5.28 4.61
N GLN A 104 -12.00 5.34 4.55
CA GLN A 104 -11.27 6.59 4.77
C GLN A 104 -11.58 7.62 3.69
N GLN A 105 -11.81 8.85 4.11
CA GLN A 105 -12.04 10.03 3.26
C GLN A 105 -11.12 11.18 3.68
N PRO A 106 -10.73 12.06 2.73
CA PRO A 106 -10.97 11.98 1.29
C PRO A 106 -10.20 10.83 0.62
N ALA A 107 -10.54 10.53 -0.64
CA ALA A 107 -9.82 9.54 -1.45
C ALA A 107 -8.34 9.88 -1.56
N GLY A 108 -7.48 8.87 -1.41
CA GLY A 108 -6.03 8.98 -1.59
C GLY A 108 -5.59 8.77 -3.03
N GLY A 109 -4.30 8.48 -3.21
CA GLY A 109 -3.68 8.35 -4.53
C GLY A 109 -3.72 6.94 -5.13
N HIS A 110 -3.66 5.87 -4.32
CA HIS A 110 -3.36 4.53 -4.85
C HIS A 110 -4.21 3.40 -4.27
N ALA A 111 -4.97 3.65 -3.22
CA ALA A 111 -5.73 2.62 -2.51
C ALA A 111 -6.97 3.19 -1.84
N VAL A 112 -7.92 2.32 -1.57
CA VAL A 112 -9.01 2.58 -0.64
C VAL A 112 -8.75 1.86 0.67
N PHE A 113 -9.18 2.46 1.78
CA PHE A 113 -8.99 1.93 3.12
C PHE A 113 -10.36 1.76 3.77
N ILE A 114 -10.76 0.52 3.96
CA ILE A 114 -12.04 0.14 4.56
C ILE A 114 -11.88 0.09 6.08
N ASP A 115 -12.74 0.77 6.80
CA ASP A 115 -12.73 0.78 8.28
C ASP A 115 -13.36 -0.51 8.83
N ALA A 116 -12.50 -1.50 9.04
CA ALA A 116 -12.92 -2.79 9.55
C ALA A 116 -13.38 -2.73 11.01
N ARG A 117 -12.91 -1.76 11.80
CA ARG A 117 -13.36 -1.58 13.19
C ARG A 117 -14.84 -1.19 13.24
N GLN A 118 -15.27 -0.30 12.32
CA GLN A 118 -16.69 0.08 12.21
C GLN A 118 -17.55 -1.07 11.68
N ILE A 119 -17.03 -1.87 10.76
CA ILE A 119 -17.78 -2.97 10.13
C ILE A 119 -17.90 -4.18 11.07
N LEU A 120 -16.86 -4.51 11.82
CA LEU A 120 -16.72 -5.70 12.65
C LEU A 120 -16.48 -5.33 14.13
N PRO A 121 -17.35 -4.52 14.77
CA PRO A 121 -17.15 -4.06 16.15
C PRO A 121 -17.18 -5.19 17.18
N HIS A 122 -17.67 -6.37 16.83
CA HIS A 122 -17.69 -7.56 17.66
C HIS A 122 -16.38 -8.34 17.67
N ILE A 123 -15.42 -8.00 16.79
CA ILE A 123 -14.10 -8.63 16.74
C ILE A 123 -13.11 -7.71 17.46
N PRO A 124 -12.52 -8.14 18.59
CA PRO A 124 -11.52 -7.36 19.32
C PRO A 124 -10.22 -7.22 18.49
N TYR A 125 -9.41 -6.20 18.80
CA TYR A 125 -8.20 -5.87 18.04
C TYR A 125 -7.17 -7.02 17.97
N ASP A 126 -7.07 -7.81 19.03
CA ASP A 126 -6.18 -8.99 19.16
C ASP A 126 -6.67 -10.20 18.38
N HIS A 127 -7.88 -10.11 17.81
CA HIS A 127 -8.43 -11.06 16.83
C HIS A 127 -8.50 -10.49 15.41
N PHE A 128 -7.85 -9.36 15.17
CA PHE A 128 -7.50 -8.80 13.86
C PHE A 128 -8.68 -8.52 12.92
N PRO A 129 -9.57 -7.57 13.21
CA PRO A 129 -10.76 -7.31 12.40
C PRO A 129 -10.46 -6.92 10.95
N ALA A 130 -9.39 -6.16 10.68
CA ALA A 130 -9.00 -5.79 9.32
C ALA A 130 -8.54 -7.01 8.50
N HIS A 131 -7.83 -7.94 9.13
CA HIS A 131 -7.46 -9.21 8.51
C HIS A 131 -8.70 -10.08 8.25
N ALA A 132 -9.59 -10.19 9.26
CA ALA A 132 -10.82 -10.94 9.15
C ALA A 132 -11.70 -10.45 7.98
N PHE A 133 -11.86 -9.13 7.83
CA PHE A 133 -12.58 -8.53 6.70
C PHE A 133 -11.92 -8.89 5.37
N SER A 134 -10.60 -8.75 5.27
CA SER A 134 -9.85 -9.03 4.03
C SER A 134 -9.98 -10.50 3.61
N VAL A 135 -9.92 -11.44 4.55
CA VAL A 135 -10.09 -12.88 4.30
C VAL A 135 -11.53 -13.19 3.88
N ALA A 136 -12.52 -12.65 4.60
CA ALA A 136 -13.94 -12.88 4.28
C ALA A 136 -14.29 -12.37 2.87
N LEU A 137 -13.79 -11.17 2.51
CA LEU A 137 -13.99 -10.62 1.17
C LEU A 137 -13.32 -11.48 0.09
N TYR A 138 -12.09 -11.94 0.35
CA TYR A 138 -11.40 -12.82 -0.58
C TYR A 138 -12.15 -14.13 -0.82
N GLN A 139 -12.66 -14.76 0.24
CA GLN A 139 -13.44 -16.00 0.14
C GLN A 139 -14.77 -15.78 -0.61
N ALA A 140 -15.41 -14.63 -0.41
CA ALA A 140 -16.71 -14.34 -1.02
C ALA A 140 -16.61 -13.92 -2.49
N SER A 141 -15.52 -13.26 -2.90
CA SER A 141 -15.45 -12.55 -4.18
C SER A 141 -14.13 -12.69 -4.94
N GLY A 142 -13.10 -13.31 -4.33
CA GLY A 142 -11.76 -13.38 -4.92
C GLY A 142 -10.98 -12.05 -4.86
N ILE A 143 -11.51 -11.02 -4.20
CA ILE A 143 -10.85 -9.72 -4.08
C ILE A 143 -9.82 -9.77 -2.96
N ARG A 144 -8.55 -9.56 -3.31
CA ARG A 144 -7.44 -9.56 -2.37
C ARG A 144 -7.14 -8.16 -1.85
N GLY A 145 -7.16 -8.02 -0.53
CA GLY A 145 -6.67 -6.86 0.20
C GLY A 145 -5.52 -7.22 1.14
N CYS A 146 -5.05 -6.23 1.87
CA CYS A 146 -4.16 -6.44 3.01
C CYS A 146 -4.64 -5.59 4.19
N ASP A 147 -4.41 -6.05 5.39
CA ASP A 147 -4.70 -5.29 6.59
C ASP A 147 -3.63 -4.23 6.86
N VAL A 148 -4.07 -3.13 7.44
CA VAL A 148 -3.25 -2.05 8.01
C VAL A 148 -3.83 -1.77 9.40
N GLY A 149 -3.46 -2.60 10.35
CA GLY A 149 -4.03 -2.61 11.69
C GLY A 149 -3.15 -3.34 12.69
N SER A 150 -3.74 -3.83 13.76
CA SER A 150 -3.03 -4.48 14.87
C SER A 150 -2.22 -5.71 14.43
N PHE A 151 -2.63 -6.41 13.38
CA PHE A 151 -1.86 -7.54 12.85
C PHE A 151 -0.47 -7.16 12.34
N MET A 152 -0.29 -5.93 11.84
CA MET A 152 1.01 -5.44 11.36
C MET A 152 1.97 -5.04 12.49
N LEU A 153 1.45 -4.86 13.70
CA LEU A 153 2.26 -4.50 14.87
C LEU A 153 2.80 -5.76 15.53
N ASP A 154 4.11 -5.80 15.76
CA ASP A 154 4.70 -6.86 16.57
C ASP A 154 4.19 -6.76 18.00
N PRO A 155 4.17 -7.87 18.75
CA PRO A 155 3.84 -7.83 20.17
C PRO A 155 4.78 -6.89 20.93
N ASP A 156 4.28 -6.33 22.00
CA ASP A 156 5.09 -5.55 22.94
C ASP A 156 6.28 -6.39 23.43
N PRO A 157 7.52 -5.90 23.29
CA PRO A 157 8.72 -6.69 23.60
C PRO A 157 8.90 -7.00 25.09
N GLU A 158 8.25 -6.23 26.00
CA GLU A 158 8.36 -6.42 27.44
C GLU A 158 7.28 -7.35 27.97
N THR A 159 6.04 -7.20 27.49
CA THR A 159 4.87 -7.96 27.98
C THR A 159 4.54 -9.17 27.12
N GLY A 160 4.93 -9.16 25.84
CA GLY A 160 4.53 -10.15 24.85
C GLY A 160 3.07 -10.05 24.40
N GLU A 161 2.34 -9.02 24.85
CA GLU A 161 0.96 -8.80 24.50
C GLU A 161 0.83 -8.14 23.12
N GLN A 162 -0.29 -8.41 22.43
CA GLN A 162 -0.61 -7.78 21.16
C GLN A 162 -0.81 -6.28 21.34
N VAL A 163 -0.08 -5.48 20.57
CA VAL A 163 -0.25 -4.03 20.55
C VAL A 163 -1.49 -3.67 19.72
N GLU A 164 -2.36 -2.82 20.27
CA GLU A 164 -3.51 -2.29 19.56
C GLU A 164 -3.10 -1.18 18.60
N SER A 165 -3.53 -1.27 17.35
CA SER A 165 -3.39 -0.19 16.38
C SER A 165 -4.46 0.89 16.61
N ALA A 166 -4.09 2.15 16.38
CA ALA A 166 -5.04 3.26 16.40
C ALA A 166 -6.17 3.08 15.37
N MET A 167 -5.91 2.36 14.28
CA MET A 167 -6.86 2.14 13.18
C MET A 167 -6.81 0.67 12.72
N GLU A 168 -7.98 0.14 12.34
CA GLU A 168 -8.13 -1.20 11.76
C GLU A 168 -8.63 -1.07 10.33
N PHE A 169 -7.71 -0.87 9.39
CA PHE A 169 -8.04 -0.73 7.98
C PHE A 169 -7.74 -1.98 7.16
N ALA A 170 -8.68 -2.36 6.30
CA ALA A 170 -8.40 -3.24 5.18
C ALA A 170 -8.09 -2.38 3.95
N ARG A 171 -6.88 -2.52 3.40
CA ARG A 171 -6.36 -1.74 2.27
C ARG A 171 -6.48 -2.49 0.97
N PHE A 172 -7.10 -1.85 -0.02
CA PHE A 172 -7.25 -2.37 -1.38
C PHE A 172 -6.58 -1.42 -2.36
N CYS A 173 -5.41 -1.84 -2.85
CA CYS A 173 -4.65 -1.06 -3.82
C CYS A 173 -5.26 -1.20 -5.21
N ILE A 174 -5.30 -0.10 -5.96
CA ILE A 174 -5.68 -0.10 -7.36
C ILE A 174 -4.40 -0.18 -8.20
N PRO A 175 -4.14 -1.32 -8.87
CA PRO A 175 -2.97 -1.46 -9.73
C PRO A 175 -3.05 -0.50 -10.92
N ARG A 176 -1.91 0.01 -11.33
CA ARG A 176 -1.78 0.96 -12.42
C ARG A 176 -2.10 0.29 -13.76
N ARG A 177 -2.93 0.94 -14.59
CA ARG A 177 -3.27 0.50 -15.96
C ARG A 177 -3.83 -0.93 -16.06
N THR A 178 -4.50 -1.42 -15.01
CA THR A 178 -4.96 -2.81 -14.93
C THR A 178 -6.48 -2.91 -14.96
N TYR A 179 -7.18 -2.14 -14.14
CA TYR A 179 -8.61 -2.26 -13.96
C TYR A 179 -9.40 -1.17 -14.67
N THR A 180 -10.58 -1.56 -15.13
CA THR A 180 -11.61 -0.67 -15.69
C THR A 180 -12.64 -0.32 -14.63
N GLN A 181 -13.56 0.60 -14.95
CA GLN A 181 -14.65 0.98 -14.08
C GLN A 181 -15.49 -0.22 -13.63
N SER A 182 -15.81 -1.15 -14.54
CA SER A 182 -16.61 -2.34 -14.20
C SER A 182 -15.96 -3.24 -13.15
N HIS A 183 -14.62 -3.30 -13.12
CA HIS A 183 -13.91 -4.01 -12.04
C HIS A 183 -14.06 -3.27 -10.71
N LEU A 184 -14.02 -1.93 -10.71
CA LEU A 184 -14.20 -1.13 -9.50
C LEU A 184 -15.63 -1.23 -8.98
N ASP A 185 -16.62 -1.26 -9.87
CA ASP A 185 -18.03 -1.52 -9.50
C ASP A 185 -18.19 -2.90 -8.87
N TYR A 186 -17.56 -3.93 -9.45
CA TYR A 186 -17.56 -5.26 -8.86
C TYR A 186 -16.97 -5.26 -7.44
N VAL A 187 -15.86 -4.54 -7.23
CA VAL A 187 -15.25 -4.41 -5.90
C VAL A 187 -16.21 -3.74 -4.92
N ALA A 188 -16.84 -2.62 -5.30
CA ALA A 188 -17.76 -1.88 -4.44
C ALA A 188 -18.99 -2.71 -4.08
N CYS A 189 -19.62 -3.35 -5.07
CA CYS A 189 -20.77 -4.23 -4.84
C CYS A 189 -20.42 -5.43 -3.95
N SER A 190 -19.28 -6.09 -4.19
CA SER A 190 -18.84 -7.22 -3.36
C SER A 190 -18.61 -6.84 -1.90
N MET A 191 -18.05 -5.65 -1.64
CA MET A 191 -17.90 -5.13 -0.29
C MET A 191 -19.27 -4.85 0.37
N HIS A 192 -20.19 -4.21 -0.37
CA HIS A 192 -21.53 -3.97 0.10
C HIS A 192 -22.28 -5.27 0.44
N ASP A 193 -22.21 -6.28 -0.44
CA ASP A 193 -22.84 -7.59 -0.21
C ASP A 193 -22.28 -8.29 1.03
N LEU A 194 -20.97 -8.11 1.29
CA LEU A 194 -20.34 -8.66 2.49
C LEU A 194 -20.89 -8.02 3.78
N LEU A 195 -21.26 -6.73 3.75
CA LEU A 195 -21.87 -6.06 4.91
C LEU A 195 -23.15 -6.75 5.40
N GLN A 196 -23.88 -7.44 4.52
CA GLN A 196 -25.08 -8.18 4.90
C GLN A 196 -24.78 -9.46 5.70
N LYS A 197 -23.50 -9.86 5.78
CA LYS A 197 -23.02 -11.11 6.40
C LYS A 197 -22.01 -10.89 7.53
N VAL A 198 -21.85 -9.65 7.99
CA VAL A 198 -20.82 -9.28 8.99
C VAL A 198 -20.91 -10.09 10.29
N SER A 199 -22.12 -10.45 10.73
CA SER A 199 -22.34 -11.25 11.94
C SER A 199 -21.79 -12.68 11.85
N THR A 200 -21.50 -13.17 10.66
CA THR A 200 -20.91 -14.51 10.43
C THR A 200 -19.39 -14.48 10.35
N ILE A 201 -18.78 -13.29 10.30
CA ILE A 201 -17.34 -13.14 10.22
C ILE A 201 -16.76 -13.26 11.63
N ASN A 202 -15.80 -14.16 11.78
CA ASN A 202 -15.05 -14.36 13.02
C ASN A 202 -13.64 -13.82 12.89
N GLY A 203 -13.04 -13.41 14.02
CA GLY A 203 -11.64 -13.04 14.11
C GLY A 203 -10.70 -14.24 14.04
N PHE A 204 -9.42 -13.97 14.08
CA PHE A 204 -8.36 -14.97 13.99
C PHE A 204 -7.49 -14.98 15.26
N ARG A 205 -6.86 -16.12 15.50
CA ARG A 205 -5.78 -16.28 16.49
C ARG A 205 -4.51 -16.72 15.79
N ILE A 206 -3.40 -16.12 16.14
CA ILE A 206 -2.09 -16.54 15.65
C ILE A 206 -1.69 -17.81 16.37
N VAL A 207 -1.56 -18.91 15.65
CA VAL A 207 -1.11 -20.21 16.20
C VAL A 207 0.38 -20.42 16.00
N ARG A 208 0.99 -19.73 15.04
CA ARG A 208 2.42 -19.75 14.76
C ARG A 208 2.81 -18.47 14.02
N GLN A 209 3.94 -17.89 14.37
CA GLN A 209 4.46 -16.69 13.71
C GLN A 209 5.99 -16.74 13.61
N ALA A 210 6.55 -15.94 12.71
CA ALA A 210 7.97 -15.65 12.69
C ALA A 210 8.36 -14.81 13.90
N LYS A 211 9.65 -14.85 14.29
CA LYS A 211 10.14 -14.06 15.44
C LYS A 211 10.12 -12.55 15.18
N VAL A 212 10.27 -12.15 13.94
CA VAL A 212 10.24 -10.76 13.46
C VAL A 212 9.48 -10.71 12.14
N LEU A 213 8.89 -9.57 11.82
CA LEU A 213 8.18 -9.32 10.55
C LEU A 213 7.11 -10.39 10.24
N ARG A 214 6.29 -10.73 11.24
CA ARG A 214 5.32 -11.83 11.19
C ARG A 214 4.30 -11.76 10.05
N HIS A 215 4.13 -10.59 9.46
CA HIS A 215 3.17 -10.32 8.38
C HIS A 215 3.79 -10.45 6.96
N PHE A 216 5.05 -10.90 6.85
CA PHE A 216 5.73 -11.21 5.59
C PHE A 216 5.96 -12.71 5.39
#